data_8fde2ffb97e9347b71a3bc3e97dd37c5
#
_entry.id   8fde2ffb97e9347b71a3bc3e97dd37c5
#
_cell.length_a   1.000
_cell.length_b   1.000
_cell.length_c   1.000
_cell.angle_alpha   90.00
_cell.angle_beta   90.00
_cell.angle_gamma   90.00
#
_symmetry.space_group_name_H-M   'P 1'
#
loop_
_entity.id
_entity.type
_entity.pdbx_description
1 polymer ?
#
loop_
_entity_poly.entity_id
_entity_poly.type
_entity_poly.pdbx_seq_one_letter_code
_entity_poly.pdbx_strand_id
1 'polypeptide(L)'
;AKLSGVPQDRLKRLAELYADPKKKVVSYWTMGFNQHTRGTWVNNMIYNVHLLVGKISEPGNGPFSLTGQPSACGTAREVGTFSHRLPADMVVTNPEHRKHTEELWQLPEGTLNEKIGLHAVAQSRALKDGKLNAYWVQCTNNMQTAPNMNGEGYPGYRNPENFIVVSDPYPTVT
;
A
#
# COMPACT_ATOMS: atom_id res chain seq x y z
N ALA A 1 -3.39 17.67 -19.20
CA ALA A 1 -4.11 18.84 -18.65
C ALA A 1 -5.57 18.49 -18.32
N LYS A 2 -6.39 18.16 -19.30
CA LYS A 2 -7.84 17.93 -19.10
C LYS A 2 -8.17 16.90 -18.00
N LEU A 3 -7.45 15.78 -17.97
CA LEU A 3 -7.67 14.70 -16.98
C LEU A 3 -7.14 15.05 -15.58
N SER A 4 -6.04 15.80 -15.51
CA SER A 4 -5.39 16.13 -14.23
C SER A 4 -5.90 17.42 -13.60
N GLY A 5 -6.65 18.24 -14.35
CA GLY A 5 -7.04 19.58 -13.92
C GLY A 5 -5.88 20.60 -13.88
N VAL A 6 -4.65 20.15 -14.19
CA VAL A 6 -3.48 21.07 -14.22
C VAL A 6 -3.46 21.83 -15.56
N PRO A 7 -3.30 23.17 -15.57
CA PRO A 7 -3.18 23.94 -16.79
C PRO A 7 -2.06 23.45 -17.69
N GLN A 8 -2.28 23.48 -19.01
CA GLN A 8 -1.33 22.92 -19.98
C GLN A 8 0.01 23.66 -19.98
N ASP A 9 0.02 24.96 -19.81
CA ASP A 9 1.22 25.78 -19.72
C ASP A 9 2.07 25.40 -18.51
N ARG A 10 1.45 25.07 -17.38
CA ARG A 10 2.15 24.60 -16.17
C ARG A 10 2.76 23.23 -16.36
N LEU A 11 2.05 22.30 -17.04
CA LEU A 11 2.62 21.00 -17.39
C LEU A 11 3.82 21.15 -18.34
N LYS A 12 3.71 22.04 -19.34
CA LYS A 12 4.81 22.36 -20.24
C LYS A 12 6.00 22.93 -19.46
N ARG A 13 5.73 23.89 -18.57
CA ARG A 13 6.79 24.49 -17.73
C ARG A 13 7.48 23.45 -16.85
N LEU A 14 6.74 22.52 -16.28
CA LEU A 14 7.32 21.42 -15.50
C LEU A 14 8.24 20.55 -16.38
N ALA A 15 7.77 20.18 -17.57
CA ALA A 15 8.58 19.39 -18.50
C ALA A 15 9.88 20.12 -18.91
N GLU A 16 9.83 21.43 -19.16
CA GLU A 16 10.99 22.26 -19.45
C GLU A 16 11.99 22.28 -18.28
N LEU A 17 11.51 22.35 -17.03
CA LEU A 17 12.36 22.28 -15.84
C LEU A 17 13.07 20.93 -15.71
N TYR A 18 12.36 19.83 -15.99
CA TYR A 18 12.98 18.49 -16.00
C TYR A 18 13.99 18.33 -17.13
N ALA A 19 13.71 18.89 -18.32
CA ALA A 19 14.57 18.78 -19.49
C ALA A 19 15.78 19.72 -19.46
N ASP A 20 15.78 20.78 -18.67
CA ASP A 20 16.87 21.76 -18.61
C ASP A 20 18.15 21.12 -18.03
N PRO A 21 19.23 20.97 -18.82
CA PRO A 21 20.46 20.32 -18.37
C PRO A 21 21.19 21.09 -17.25
N LYS A 22 20.91 22.39 -17.10
CA LYS A 22 21.53 23.24 -16.06
C LYS A 22 20.84 23.10 -14.70
N LYS A 23 19.67 22.45 -14.64
CA LYS A 23 18.92 22.30 -13.40
C LYS A 23 19.09 20.90 -12.84
N LYS A 24 19.20 20.81 -11.53
CA LYS A 24 19.09 19.56 -10.79
C LYS A 24 17.63 19.36 -10.37
N VAL A 25 17.14 18.13 -10.45
CA VAL A 25 15.75 17.80 -10.14
C VAL A 25 15.69 16.57 -9.26
N VAL A 26 15.01 16.72 -8.13
CA VAL A 26 14.69 15.63 -7.23
C VAL A 26 13.16 15.50 -7.16
N SER A 27 12.64 14.30 -7.37
CA SER A 27 11.23 13.98 -7.18
C SER A 27 11.02 13.23 -5.88
N TYR A 28 10.18 13.78 -5.01
CA TYR A 28 9.78 13.13 -3.76
C TYR A 28 8.34 12.67 -3.83
N TRP A 29 8.07 11.46 -3.40
CA TRP A 29 6.71 10.96 -3.21
C TRP A 29 6.67 9.94 -2.06
N THR A 30 5.47 9.54 -1.66
CA THR A 30 5.26 8.55 -0.62
C THR A 30 3.97 7.76 -0.88
N MET A 31 3.22 7.44 0.15
CA MET A 31 2.10 6.50 0.12
C MET A 31 0.94 6.93 -0.78
N GLY A 32 0.78 8.21 -1.11
CA GLY A 32 -0.19 8.68 -2.10
C GLY A 32 -0.03 8.02 -3.47
N PHE A 33 1.20 7.67 -3.86
CA PHE A 33 1.49 6.87 -5.05
C PHE A 33 1.67 5.39 -4.71
N ASN A 34 2.47 5.06 -3.68
CA ASN A 34 2.84 3.68 -3.36
C ASN A 34 1.64 2.81 -3.01
N GLN A 35 0.66 3.35 -2.30
CA GLN A 35 -0.56 2.65 -1.86
C GLN A 35 -1.77 2.90 -2.77
N HIS A 36 -1.55 3.44 -3.95
CA HIS A 36 -2.60 3.61 -4.96
C HIS A 36 -2.89 2.30 -5.69
N THR A 37 -4.08 2.15 -6.27
CA THR A 37 -4.51 0.95 -7.02
C THR A 37 -3.51 0.52 -8.10
N ARG A 38 -2.84 1.47 -8.73
CA ARG A 38 -1.79 1.24 -9.74
C ARG A 38 -0.44 1.81 -9.29
N GLY A 39 -0.15 1.75 -8.00
CA GLY A 39 1.03 2.36 -7.37
C GLY A 39 2.35 1.97 -8.02
N THR A 40 2.56 0.71 -8.33
CA THR A 40 3.78 0.23 -9.02
C THR A 40 3.97 0.92 -10.37
N TRP A 41 2.91 1.06 -11.17
CA TRP A 41 2.99 1.71 -12.48
C TRP A 41 3.26 3.21 -12.36
N VAL A 42 2.64 3.88 -11.38
CA VAL A 42 2.89 5.30 -11.12
C VAL A 42 4.34 5.52 -10.68
N ASN A 43 4.88 4.67 -9.81
CA ASN A 43 6.29 4.70 -9.43
C ASN A 43 7.20 4.54 -10.65
N ASN A 44 6.92 3.56 -11.51
CA ASN A 44 7.68 3.36 -12.75
C ASN A 44 7.63 4.58 -13.67
N MET A 45 6.50 5.29 -13.73
CA MET A 45 6.40 6.52 -14.52
C MET A 45 7.32 7.63 -14.00
N ILE A 46 7.47 7.77 -12.68
CA ILE A 46 8.41 8.73 -12.10
C ILE A 46 9.86 8.36 -12.47
N TYR A 47 10.22 7.08 -12.32
CA TYR A 47 11.55 6.60 -12.74
C TYR A 47 11.78 6.83 -14.23
N ASN A 48 10.81 6.55 -15.08
CA ASN A 48 10.89 6.72 -16.51
C ASN A 48 11.13 8.20 -16.90
N VAL A 49 10.50 9.16 -16.23
CA VAL A 49 10.76 10.58 -16.45
C VAL A 49 12.21 10.93 -16.13
N HIS A 50 12.73 10.48 -14.99
CA HIS A 50 14.13 10.73 -14.62
C HIS A 50 15.13 10.07 -15.58
N LEU A 51 14.85 8.84 -16.00
CA LEU A 51 15.65 8.11 -16.99
C LEU A 51 15.64 8.81 -18.35
N LEU A 52 14.46 9.25 -18.82
CA LEU A 52 14.30 9.93 -20.10
C LEU A 52 15.14 11.21 -20.21
N VAL A 53 15.23 11.97 -19.12
CA VAL A 53 15.98 13.24 -19.11
C VAL A 53 17.39 13.10 -18.53
N GLY A 54 17.85 11.88 -18.22
CA GLY A 54 19.19 11.62 -17.68
C GLY A 54 19.43 12.16 -16.28
N LYS A 55 18.39 12.46 -15.51
CA LYS A 55 18.50 13.03 -14.15
C LYS A 55 18.44 11.95 -13.07
N ILE A 56 19.40 11.04 -13.12
CA ILE A 56 19.55 9.91 -12.19
C ILE A 56 21.03 9.64 -11.93
N SER A 57 21.36 9.12 -10.77
CA SER A 57 22.72 8.73 -10.38
C SER A 57 23.75 9.87 -10.37
N GLU A 58 23.29 11.10 -10.24
CA GLU A 58 24.11 12.30 -10.07
C GLU A 58 23.71 13.07 -8.81
N PRO A 59 24.66 13.69 -8.09
CA PRO A 59 24.33 14.53 -6.94
C PRO A 59 23.34 15.64 -7.29
N GLY A 60 22.22 15.69 -6.53
CA GLY A 60 21.13 16.65 -6.74
C GLY A 60 20.08 16.24 -7.77
N ASN A 61 20.20 15.05 -8.38
CA ASN A 61 19.20 14.47 -9.27
C ASN A 61 18.70 13.14 -8.71
N GLY A 62 17.43 12.83 -8.89
CA GLY A 62 16.93 11.49 -8.66
C GLY A 62 15.47 11.41 -8.19
N PRO A 63 14.87 10.24 -8.38
CA PRO A 63 13.57 9.88 -7.84
C PRO A 63 13.72 9.27 -6.43
N PHE A 64 12.97 9.76 -5.45
CA PHE A 64 13.01 9.25 -4.06
C PHE A 64 11.62 8.97 -3.52
N SER A 65 11.35 7.70 -3.23
CA SER A 65 10.19 7.31 -2.44
C SER A 65 10.49 7.50 -0.95
N LEU A 66 9.78 8.42 -0.33
CA LEU A 66 9.92 8.70 1.10
C LEU A 66 8.88 7.86 1.87
N THR A 67 9.25 6.68 2.30
CA THR A 67 8.42 5.87 3.19
C THR A 67 8.30 6.60 4.53
N GLY A 68 7.09 7.00 4.92
CA GLY A 68 6.88 7.90 6.05
C GLY A 68 6.94 7.24 7.43
N GLN A 69 6.57 5.96 7.53
CA GLN A 69 6.52 5.27 8.82
C GLN A 69 7.93 4.88 9.28
N PRO A 70 8.28 5.17 10.53
CA PRO A 70 9.49 4.64 11.15
C PRO A 70 9.49 3.11 11.09
N SER A 71 10.60 2.51 10.70
CA SER A 71 10.73 1.05 10.64
C SER A 71 9.65 0.33 9.80
N ALA A 72 9.19 0.94 8.71
CA ALA A 72 8.18 0.31 7.83
C ALA A 72 8.62 -1.07 7.31
N CYS A 73 9.90 -1.27 7.03
CA CYS A 73 10.44 -2.58 6.70
C CYS A 73 10.33 -3.54 7.87
N GLY A 74 10.69 -3.12 9.08
CA GLY A 74 10.58 -3.93 10.29
C GLY A 74 9.13 -4.31 10.62
N THR A 75 8.20 -3.35 10.56
CA THR A 75 6.80 -3.62 10.89
C THR A 75 6.05 -4.39 9.80
N ALA A 76 6.33 -4.13 8.52
CA ALA A 76 5.59 -4.75 7.44
C ALA A 76 6.21 -6.08 6.96
N ARG A 77 7.53 -6.18 6.94
CA ARG A 77 8.25 -7.35 6.42
C ARG A 77 8.68 -8.32 7.51
N GLU A 78 9.36 -7.83 8.53
CA GLU A 78 9.97 -8.67 9.56
C GLU A 78 8.96 -9.18 10.58
N VAL A 79 7.90 -8.42 10.85
CA VAL A 79 6.81 -8.87 11.73
C VAL A 79 5.77 -9.73 10.99
N GLY A 80 5.73 -9.66 9.66
CA GLY A 80 4.84 -10.48 8.86
C GLY A 80 3.39 -9.96 8.79
N THR A 81 3.18 -8.65 8.66
CA THR A 81 1.83 -8.04 8.61
C THR A 81 1.11 -8.22 7.28
N PHE A 82 1.79 -8.61 6.21
CA PHE A 82 1.15 -8.89 4.92
C PHE A 82 0.56 -10.30 4.88
N SER A 83 -0.54 -10.48 4.19
CA SER A 83 -1.27 -11.75 4.09
C SER A 83 -0.46 -12.94 3.54
N HIS A 84 0.65 -12.69 2.88
CA HIS A 84 1.55 -13.72 2.33
C HIS A 84 2.82 -13.92 3.18
N ARG A 85 3.00 -13.11 4.22
CA ARG A 85 4.23 -13.08 5.03
C ARG A 85 4.07 -13.81 6.36
N LEU A 86 5.18 -14.35 6.79
CA LEU A 86 5.50 -14.73 8.16
C LEU A 86 6.67 -13.86 8.65
N PRO A 87 6.99 -13.83 9.94
CA PRO A 87 8.11 -13.04 10.45
C PRO A 87 9.45 -13.32 9.76
N ALA A 88 10.38 -12.37 9.80
CA ALA A 88 11.73 -12.47 9.27
C ALA A 88 11.81 -12.84 7.77
N ASP A 89 10.97 -12.17 6.94
CA ASP A 89 10.89 -12.39 5.50
C ASP A 89 10.42 -13.79 5.05
N MET A 90 10.00 -14.62 5.97
CA MET A 90 9.37 -15.91 5.66
C MET A 90 8.02 -15.74 4.96
N VAL A 91 7.56 -16.76 4.27
CA VAL A 91 6.31 -16.73 3.50
C VAL A 91 5.42 -17.94 3.83
N VAL A 92 4.11 -17.72 3.84
CA VAL A 92 3.12 -18.76 4.18
C VAL A 92 3.07 -19.93 3.19
N THR A 93 3.50 -19.71 1.95
CA THR A 93 3.51 -20.76 0.92
C THR A 93 4.63 -21.78 1.07
N ASN A 94 5.67 -21.47 1.87
CA ASN A 94 6.78 -22.37 2.13
C ASN A 94 6.48 -23.24 3.36
N PRO A 95 6.42 -24.58 3.27
CA PRO A 95 6.13 -25.45 4.38
C PRO A 95 7.16 -25.38 5.52
N GLU A 96 8.45 -25.24 5.20
CA GLU A 96 9.49 -25.12 6.21
C GLU A 96 9.35 -23.81 7.02
N HIS A 97 8.96 -22.72 6.36
CA HIS A 97 8.72 -21.45 7.03
C HIS A 97 7.51 -21.54 7.96
N ARG A 98 6.43 -22.22 7.55
CA ARG A 98 5.27 -22.42 8.41
C ARG A 98 5.64 -23.28 9.63
N LYS A 99 6.29 -24.41 9.41
CA LYS A 99 6.74 -25.29 10.48
C LYS A 99 7.61 -24.55 11.50
N HIS A 100 8.61 -23.82 11.03
CA HIS A 100 9.49 -23.03 11.90
C HIS A 100 8.71 -21.97 12.70
N THR A 101 7.76 -21.29 12.06
CA THR A 101 6.93 -20.28 12.73
C THR A 101 5.97 -20.91 13.75
N GLU A 102 5.37 -22.06 13.44
CA GLU A 102 4.53 -22.82 14.35
C GLU A 102 5.30 -23.26 15.60
N GLU A 103 6.52 -23.77 15.42
CA GLU A 103 7.42 -24.12 16.52
C GLU A 103 7.72 -22.93 17.43
N LEU A 104 8.09 -21.77 16.83
CA LEU A 104 8.38 -20.55 17.60
C LEU A 104 7.17 -20.00 18.34
N TRP A 105 6.00 -20.06 17.74
CA TRP A 105 4.75 -19.57 18.32
C TRP A 105 4.06 -20.61 19.21
N GLN A 106 4.64 -21.80 19.34
CA GLN A 106 4.10 -22.92 20.13
C GLN A 106 2.68 -23.31 19.66
N LEU A 107 2.47 -23.31 18.35
CA LEU A 107 1.23 -23.74 17.72
C LEU A 107 1.31 -25.22 17.32
N PRO A 108 0.18 -25.92 17.26
CA PRO A 108 0.15 -27.27 16.67
C PRO A 108 0.58 -27.24 15.20
N GLU A 109 1.25 -28.28 14.75
CA GLU A 109 1.67 -28.43 13.34
C GLU A 109 0.43 -28.35 12.42
N GLY A 110 0.54 -27.60 11.33
CA GLY A 110 -0.53 -27.40 10.35
C GLY A 110 -1.57 -26.37 10.75
N THR A 111 -1.34 -25.59 11.81
CA THR A 111 -2.24 -24.48 12.21
C THR A 111 -2.21 -23.34 11.19
N LEU A 112 -1.02 -23.01 10.63
CA LEU A 112 -0.87 -21.95 9.67
C LEU A 112 -1.35 -22.37 8.29
N ASN A 113 -2.24 -21.56 7.70
CA ASN A 113 -2.77 -21.82 6.37
C ASN A 113 -1.64 -21.69 5.32
N GLU A 114 -1.58 -22.63 4.39
CA GLU A 114 -0.62 -22.63 3.28
C GLU A 114 -0.94 -21.62 2.18
N LYS A 115 -2.19 -21.13 2.14
CA LYS A 115 -2.67 -20.20 1.12
C LYS A 115 -2.51 -18.76 1.60
N ILE A 116 -2.14 -17.91 0.66
CA ILE A 116 -2.08 -16.46 0.88
C ILE A 116 -3.49 -15.95 1.22
N GLY A 117 -3.59 -15.14 2.29
CA GLY A 117 -4.83 -14.50 2.69
C GLY A 117 -5.27 -13.39 1.73
N LEU A 118 -6.43 -12.81 2.00
CA LEU A 118 -7.00 -11.74 1.19
C LEU A 118 -6.20 -10.44 1.35
N HIS A 119 -5.87 -9.78 0.25
CA HIS A 119 -5.35 -8.41 0.29
C HIS A 119 -6.47 -7.40 0.63
N ALA A 120 -6.13 -6.18 1.03
CA ALA A 120 -7.07 -5.19 1.58
C ALA A 120 -8.34 -4.96 0.73
N VAL A 121 -8.20 -4.83 -0.60
CA VAL A 121 -9.37 -4.67 -1.49
C VAL A 121 -10.23 -5.94 -1.54
N ALA A 122 -9.61 -7.12 -1.56
CA ALA A 122 -10.33 -8.38 -1.53
C ALA A 122 -11.04 -8.61 -0.18
N GLN A 123 -10.48 -8.13 0.94
CA GLN A 123 -11.14 -8.14 2.24
C GLN A 123 -12.41 -7.28 2.24
N SER A 124 -12.35 -6.07 1.65
CA SER A 124 -13.54 -5.21 1.51
C SER A 124 -14.62 -5.87 0.68
N ARG A 125 -14.26 -6.54 -0.42
CA ARG A 125 -15.20 -7.33 -1.23
C ARG A 125 -15.79 -8.50 -0.45
N ALA A 126 -14.97 -9.23 0.28
CA ALA A 126 -15.41 -10.37 1.08
C ALA A 126 -16.37 -9.93 2.20
N LEU A 127 -16.13 -8.76 2.80
CA LEU A 127 -17.03 -8.16 3.79
C LEU A 127 -18.38 -7.77 3.17
N LYS A 128 -18.36 -7.16 1.98
CA LYS A 128 -19.56 -6.84 1.22
C LYS A 128 -20.34 -8.08 0.82
N ASP A 129 -19.65 -9.14 0.38
CA ASP A 129 -20.25 -10.36 -0.14
C ASP A 129 -20.64 -11.36 0.98
N GLY A 130 -20.51 -10.98 2.26
CA GLY A 130 -20.83 -11.82 3.40
C GLY A 130 -19.88 -13.02 3.60
N LYS A 131 -18.72 -13.00 2.97
CA LYS A 131 -17.66 -14.01 3.16
C LYS A 131 -16.80 -13.73 4.39
N LEU A 132 -16.80 -12.50 4.85
CA LEU A 132 -16.30 -12.04 6.13
C LEU A 132 -17.44 -11.35 6.86
N ASN A 133 -17.63 -11.69 8.14
CA ASN A 133 -18.72 -11.16 8.98
C ASN A 133 -18.19 -10.35 10.16
N ALA A 134 -16.87 -10.36 10.37
CA ALA A 134 -16.20 -9.57 11.39
C ALA A 134 -14.96 -8.92 10.81
N TYR A 135 -14.72 -7.65 11.19
CA TYR A 135 -13.58 -6.91 10.70
C TYR A 135 -13.07 -5.91 11.74
N TRP A 136 -11.80 -6.03 12.10
CA TRP A 136 -11.17 -5.13 13.06
C TRP A 136 -10.24 -4.15 12.34
N VAL A 137 -10.59 -2.88 12.39
CA VAL A 137 -9.81 -1.78 11.83
C VAL A 137 -8.97 -1.16 12.93
N GLN A 138 -7.67 -1.08 12.74
CA GLN A 138 -6.73 -0.52 13.72
C GLN A 138 -5.97 0.66 13.12
N CYS A 139 -6.10 1.85 13.73
CA CYS A 139 -5.33 3.05 13.42
C CYS A 139 -5.32 3.46 11.94
N THR A 140 -6.44 3.26 11.23
CA THR A 140 -6.59 3.67 9.84
C THR A 140 -8.02 4.05 9.51
N ASN A 141 -8.17 5.05 8.63
CA ASN A 141 -9.47 5.56 8.21
C ASN A 141 -9.90 4.94 6.87
N ASN A 142 -10.16 3.64 6.87
CA ASN A 142 -10.44 2.86 5.65
C ASN A 142 -11.62 3.40 4.85
N MET A 143 -12.67 3.89 5.51
CA MET A 143 -13.85 4.44 4.81
C MET A 143 -13.57 5.72 4.03
N GLN A 144 -12.40 6.33 4.22
CA GLN A 144 -11.94 7.48 3.44
C GLN A 144 -10.80 7.12 2.48
N THR A 145 -9.91 6.21 2.86
CA THR A 145 -8.64 6.02 2.17
C THR A 145 -8.61 4.78 1.25
N ALA A 146 -9.51 3.82 1.45
CA ALA A 146 -9.54 2.64 0.59
C ALA A 146 -10.15 2.95 -0.80
N PRO A 147 -9.71 2.26 -1.86
CA PRO A 147 -10.23 2.49 -3.20
C PRO A 147 -11.68 2.01 -3.35
N ASN A 148 -12.43 2.67 -4.24
CA ASN A 148 -13.79 2.31 -4.61
C ASN A 148 -14.76 2.15 -3.42
N MET A 149 -14.71 3.07 -2.47
CA MET A 149 -15.49 2.97 -1.22
C MET A 149 -17.00 2.85 -1.47
N ASN A 150 -17.55 3.57 -2.45
CA ASN A 150 -18.99 3.51 -2.74
C ASN A 150 -19.44 2.14 -3.24
N GLY A 151 -18.62 1.48 -4.07
CA GLY A 151 -18.98 0.21 -4.69
C GLY A 151 -18.58 -1.03 -3.88
N GLU A 152 -17.50 -0.94 -3.10
CA GLU A 152 -16.89 -2.10 -2.45
C GLU A 152 -16.73 -1.96 -0.93
N GLY A 153 -16.43 -0.77 -0.42
CA GLY A 153 -16.20 -0.55 1.00
C GLY A 153 -17.50 -0.35 1.80
N TYR A 154 -18.19 0.75 1.56
CA TYR A 154 -19.40 1.10 2.32
C TYR A 154 -20.46 0.00 2.40
N PRO A 155 -20.76 -0.76 1.34
CA PRO A 155 -21.73 -1.83 1.45
C PRO A 155 -21.40 -2.86 2.53
N GLY A 156 -20.13 -3.23 2.67
CA GLY A 156 -19.67 -4.15 3.69
C GLY A 156 -19.64 -3.54 5.09
N TYR A 157 -19.11 -2.33 5.23
CA TYR A 157 -19.03 -1.62 6.51
C TYR A 157 -20.39 -1.26 7.10
N ARG A 158 -21.39 -1.01 6.24
CA ARG A 158 -22.76 -0.62 6.65
C ARG A 158 -23.74 -1.77 6.70
N ASN A 159 -23.30 -3.00 6.39
CA ASN A 159 -24.15 -4.17 6.50
C ASN A 159 -24.37 -4.49 7.99
N PRO A 160 -25.62 -4.50 8.49
CA PRO A 160 -25.93 -4.76 9.89
C PRO A 160 -25.57 -6.18 10.34
N GLU A 161 -25.39 -7.12 9.42
CA GLU A 161 -24.95 -8.50 9.71
C GLU A 161 -23.43 -8.58 9.98
N ASN A 162 -22.67 -7.51 9.70
CA ASN A 162 -21.23 -7.49 9.91
C ASN A 162 -20.89 -6.85 11.26
N PHE A 163 -20.01 -7.52 12.00
CA PHE A 163 -19.45 -7.00 13.24
C PHE A 163 -18.16 -6.22 12.95
N ILE A 164 -18.21 -4.90 13.08
CA ILE A 164 -17.07 -4.01 12.82
C ILE A 164 -16.54 -3.44 14.13
N VAL A 165 -15.26 -3.63 14.38
CA VAL A 165 -14.53 -3.01 15.50
C VAL A 165 -13.57 -1.98 14.94
N VAL A 166 -13.57 -0.77 15.49
CA VAL A 166 -12.62 0.30 15.14
C VAL A 166 -11.84 0.69 16.38
N SER A 167 -10.50 0.59 16.30
CA SER A 167 -9.57 1.05 17.33
C SER A 167 -8.73 2.17 16.72
N ASP A 168 -9.03 3.40 17.11
CA ASP A 168 -8.34 4.60 16.62
C ASP A 168 -8.22 5.62 17.77
N PRO A 169 -7.10 6.36 17.88
CA PRO A 169 -6.97 7.40 18.89
C PRO A 169 -7.90 8.60 18.69
N TYR A 170 -8.45 8.75 17.48
CA TYR A 170 -9.37 9.84 17.13
C TYR A 170 -10.62 9.31 16.43
N PRO A 171 -11.79 9.97 16.59
CA PRO A 171 -12.96 9.66 15.79
C PRO A 171 -12.67 9.94 14.30
N THR A 172 -12.97 8.99 13.45
CA THR A 172 -12.83 9.08 11.99
C THR A 172 -14.17 8.79 11.32
N VAL A 173 -14.23 8.83 9.98
CA VAL A 173 -15.43 8.40 9.26
C VAL A 173 -15.59 6.87 9.18
N THR A 174 -14.54 6.13 9.53
CA THR A 174 -14.61 4.68 9.73
C THR A 174 -15.18 4.37 11.08
#